data_5e952eed03e405796655e47ba0904763
#
_entry.id   5e952eed03e405796655e47ba0904763
#
_cell.length_a   1.000
_cell.length_b   1.000
_cell.length_c   1.000
_cell.angle_alpha   90.00
_cell.angle_beta   90.00
_cell.angle_gamma   90.00
#
_symmetry.space_group_name_H-M   'P 1'
#
loop_
_entity.id
_entity.type
_entity.pdbx_description
1 polymer ?
#
loop_
_entity_poly.entity_id
_entity_poly.type
_entity_poly.pdbx_seq_one_letter_code
_entity_poly.pdbx_strand_id
1 'polypeptide(L)'
;MMENMRQKYLSMFKPKAIIDNPSNDQLRNWAFEKGGMITEFGNLAVTTNVRNRIAKFTEVVMSERAPEDDQLIREVMEYLKTKEMIQLDRVMCQNPKFKRNCRVYVTSDYPRIPLMWGNTLFPTEGGDPDFVTITVAEWPDKKTLVFPDSGLTIILGSDYKGENKKAMLRQVMYWAKKGGNLGLHAASKILRVFRNGELHNFGFLLFGLSGTGKTSLSCHSHWLRPPESVVIRQDDVVILRADGSAVGTEESFYLKTD
;
A
#
# COMPACT_ATOMS: atom_id res chain seq x y z
N MET A 1 -11.59 29.06 -5.70
CA MET A 1 -10.92 27.84 -6.21
C MET A 1 -10.30 27.16 -5.01
N MET A 2 -10.76 25.97 -4.61
CA MET A 2 -10.21 25.26 -3.46
C MET A 2 -8.74 24.89 -3.72
N GLU A 3 -7.87 25.17 -2.79
CA GLU A 3 -6.43 24.84 -2.91
C GLU A 3 -6.26 23.33 -2.86
N ASN A 4 -5.68 22.74 -3.92
CA ASN A 4 -5.36 21.31 -3.93
C ASN A 4 -4.18 21.06 -2.98
N MET A 5 -4.43 20.41 -1.83
CA MET A 5 -3.41 20.14 -0.80
C MET A 5 -2.19 19.39 -1.35
N ARG A 6 -2.39 18.48 -2.32
CA ARG A 6 -1.25 17.82 -3.00
C ARG A 6 -0.39 18.83 -3.74
N GLN A 7 -0.99 19.71 -4.51
CA GLN A 7 -0.24 20.72 -5.26
C GLN A 7 0.48 21.69 -4.31
N LYS A 8 -0.18 22.13 -3.23
CA LYS A 8 0.40 22.97 -2.20
C LYS A 8 1.66 22.34 -1.62
N TYR A 9 1.58 21.12 -1.11
CA TYR A 9 2.71 20.50 -0.41
C TYR A 9 3.78 19.97 -1.37
N LEU A 10 3.42 19.47 -2.55
CA LEU A 10 4.41 19.05 -3.54
C LEU A 10 5.19 20.24 -4.13
N SER A 11 4.64 21.44 -4.17
CA SER A 11 5.40 22.64 -4.58
C SER A 11 6.56 22.97 -3.61
N MET A 12 6.41 22.59 -2.34
CA MET A 12 7.44 22.75 -1.30
C MET A 12 8.38 21.52 -1.18
N PHE A 13 8.00 20.39 -1.77
CA PHE A 13 8.79 19.16 -1.75
C PHE A 13 10.00 19.28 -2.67
N LYS A 14 11.16 19.63 -2.09
CA LYS A 14 12.44 19.84 -2.80
C LYS A 14 13.55 19.09 -2.06
N PRO A 15 13.57 17.74 -2.12
CA PRO A 15 14.61 16.98 -1.47
C PRO A 15 15.99 17.28 -2.07
N LYS A 16 17.05 17.00 -1.32
CA LYS A 16 18.44 17.16 -1.74
C LYS A 16 18.72 16.40 -3.05
N ALA A 17 18.21 15.20 -3.16
CA ALA A 17 18.27 14.37 -4.35
C ALA A 17 17.10 13.39 -4.40
N ILE A 18 16.75 12.94 -5.60
CA ILE A 18 15.77 11.88 -5.83
C ILE A 18 16.47 10.73 -6.56
N ILE A 19 16.41 9.53 -5.99
CA ILE A 19 16.78 8.28 -6.62
C ILE A 19 15.52 7.74 -7.28
N ASP A 20 15.44 7.87 -8.60
CA ASP A 20 14.24 7.60 -9.36
C ASP A 20 14.12 6.15 -9.78
N ASN A 21 13.06 5.49 -9.37
CA ASN A 21 12.65 4.14 -9.77
C ASN A 21 13.79 3.10 -9.77
N PRO A 22 14.54 2.94 -8.65
CA PRO A 22 15.58 1.94 -8.58
C PRO A 22 15.01 0.53 -8.77
N SER A 23 15.81 -0.38 -9.33
CA SER A 23 15.42 -1.76 -9.53
C SER A 23 15.20 -2.49 -8.20
N ASN A 24 14.45 -3.61 -8.23
CA ASN A 24 14.27 -4.45 -7.05
C ASN A 24 15.62 -4.96 -6.51
N ASP A 25 16.58 -5.27 -7.37
CA ASP A 25 17.91 -5.74 -6.95
C ASP A 25 18.70 -4.63 -6.24
N GLN A 26 18.64 -3.39 -6.76
CA GLN A 26 19.24 -2.24 -6.08
C GLN A 26 18.62 -2.02 -4.69
N LEU A 27 17.28 -2.00 -4.61
CA LEU A 27 16.57 -1.85 -3.33
C LEU A 27 16.89 -2.98 -2.36
N ARG A 28 17.00 -4.23 -2.86
CA ARG A 28 17.35 -5.40 -2.06
C ARG A 28 18.76 -5.28 -1.50
N ASN A 29 19.74 -4.90 -2.33
CA ASN A 29 21.13 -4.71 -1.89
C ASN A 29 21.23 -3.60 -0.84
N TRP A 30 20.61 -2.45 -1.07
CA TRP A 30 20.59 -1.37 -0.08
C TRP A 30 19.88 -1.76 1.22
N ALA A 31 18.79 -2.52 1.13
CA ALA A 31 18.11 -3.01 2.33
C ALA A 31 18.97 -4.01 3.11
N PHE A 32 19.77 -4.82 2.44
CA PHE A 32 20.77 -5.69 3.07
C PHE A 32 21.85 -4.87 3.76
N GLU A 33 22.44 -3.88 3.09
CA GLU A 33 23.47 -2.98 3.64
C GLU A 33 22.97 -2.18 4.86
N LYS A 34 21.68 -1.86 4.89
CA LYS A 34 21.02 -1.15 6.01
C LYS A 34 20.53 -2.09 7.12
N GLY A 35 21.13 -3.28 7.26
CA GLY A 35 20.89 -4.20 8.37
C GLY A 35 19.89 -5.33 8.07
N GLY A 36 19.61 -5.59 6.82
CA GLY A 36 18.90 -6.81 6.40
C GLY A 36 19.78 -8.05 6.56
N MET A 37 19.14 -9.20 6.73
CA MET A 37 19.81 -10.51 6.82
C MET A 37 19.26 -11.44 5.75
N ILE A 38 20.12 -12.27 5.18
CA ILE A 38 19.68 -13.34 4.29
C ILE A 38 19.37 -14.60 5.13
N THR A 39 18.15 -15.09 4.99
CA THR A 39 17.74 -16.34 5.66
C THR A 39 18.37 -17.55 4.99
N GLU A 40 18.30 -18.72 5.63
CA GLU A 40 18.77 -20.00 5.07
C GLU A 40 18.08 -20.36 3.74
N PHE A 41 16.89 -19.83 3.49
CA PHE A 41 16.15 -19.99 2.22
C PHE A 41 16.46 -18.92 1.17
N GLY A 42 17.48 -18.07 1.39
CA GLY A 42 17.87 -17.00 0.47
C GLY A 42 16.96 -15.77 0.47
N ASN A 43 15.99 -15.69 1.37
CA ASN A 43 15.09 -14.54 1.48
C ASN A 43 15.74 -13.43 2.32
N LEU A 44 15.45 -12.17 1.94
CA LEU A 44 15.86 -11.02 2.73
C LEU A 44 14.88 -10.82 3.90
N ALA A 45 15.38 -10.96 5.12
CA ALA A 45 14.69 -10.59 6.35
C ALA A 45 15.13 -9.18 6.77
N VAL A 46 14.17 -8.35 7.14
CA VAL A 46 14.41 -6.97 7.58
C VAL A 46 13.69 -6.68 8.89
N THR A 47 14.32 -5.88 9.73
CA THR A 47 13.74 -5.48 11.02
C THR A 47 12.95 -4.18 10.89
N THR A 48 11.81 -4.12 11.55
CA THR A 48 11.00 -2.90 11.72
C THR A 48 11.09 -2.46 13.18
N ASN A 49 11.46 -1.21 13.42
CA ASN A 49 11.60 -0.66 14.77
C ASN A 49 10.23 -0.25 15.35
N VAL A 50 9.34 0.25 14.52
CA VAL A 50 7.97 0.63 14.90
C VAL A 50 7.00 -0.47 14.54
N ARG A 51 6.74 -1.39 15.47
CA ARG A 51 5.85 -2.55 15.27
C ARG A 51 4.37 -2.28 15.48
N ASN A 52 4.03 -1.18 16.11
CA ASN A 52 2.66 -0.87 16.49
C ASN A 52 1.89 -0.22 15.36
N ARG A 53 0.60 -0.56 15.28
CA ARG A 53 -0.35 0.19 14.45
C ARG A 53 -0.39 1.63 14.91
N ILE A 54 -0.18 2.55 13.96
CA ILE A 54 -0.19 3.98 14.25
C ILE A 54 -1.54 4.64 13.95
N ALA A 55 -2.61 3.84 13.92
CA ALA A 55 -3.96 4.34 13.63
C ALA A 55 -4.39 5.52 14.51
N LYS A 56 -3.99 5.52 15.79
CA LYS A 56 -4.24 6.65 16.71
C LYS A 56 -3.52 7.95 16.35
N PHE A 57 -2.49 7.86 15.49
CA PHE A 57 -1.73 9.01 14.99
C PHE A 57 -2.09 9.37 13.56
N THR A 58 -3.16 8.77 13.03
CA THR A 58 -3.63 9.03 11.67
C THR A 58 -4.75 10.05 11.69
N GLU A 59 -4.55 11.13 10.97
CA GLU A 59 -5.53 12.19 10.75
C GLU A 59 -5.97 12.22 9.29
N VAL A 60 -7.27 12.27 9.07
CA VAL A 60 -7.87 12.40 7.74
C VAL A 60 -8.29 13.84 7.54
N VAL A 61 -7.62 14.51 6.61
CA VAL A 61 -7.82 15.93 6.32
C VAL A 61 -8.54 16.08 4.99
N MET A 62 -9.74 16.65 5.02
CA MET A 62 -10.48 16.96 3.79
C MET A 62 -9.88 18.19 3.11
N SER A 63 -9.94 18.25 1.79
CA SER A 63 -9.29 19.28 0.97
C SER A 63 -9.73 20.71 1.26
N GLU A 64 -10.87 20.89 1.89
CA GLU A 64 -11.47 22.18 2.19
C GLU A 64 -10.82 22.88 3.40
N ARG A 65 -10.02 22.18 4.16
CA ARG A 65 -9.40 22.69 5.40
C ARG A 65 -7.90 22.44 5.38
N ALA A 66 -7.14 23.50 5.71
CA ALA A 66 -5.73 23.30 6.04
C ALA A 66 -5.64 22.49 7.34
N PRO A 67 -4.71 21.52 7.45
CA PRO A 67 -4.51 20.78 8.68
C PRO A 67 -3.96 21.71 9.77
N GLU A 68 -4.31 21.43 11.03
CA GLU A 68 -3.68 22.09 12.18
C GLU A 68 -2.16 21.94 12.18
N ASP A 69 -1.68 20.83 11.56
CA ASP A 69 -0.25 20.52 11.39
C ASP A 69 0.39 21.16 10.14
N ASP A 70 -0.15 22.21 9.56
CA ASP A 70 0.46 22.86 8.38
C ASP A 70 1.91 23.33 8.66
N GLN A 71 2.16 23.82 9.88
CA GLN A 71 3.52 24.17 10.31
C GLN A 71 4.44 22.96 10.36
N LEU A 72 3.99 21.84 10.91
CA LEU A 72 4.73 20.58 10.94
C LEU A 72 5.09 20.13 9.51
N ILE A 73 4.15 20.20 8.58
CA ILE A 73 4.42 19.82 7.19
C ILE A 73 5.49 20.73 6.58
N ARG A 74 5.47 22.04 6.85
CA ARG A 74 6.52 22.97 6.38
C ARG A 74 7.89 22.59 6.95
N GLU A 75 7.96 22.28 8.22
CA GLU A 75 9.21 21.84 8.88
C GLU A 75 9.74 20.54 8.25
N VAL A 76 8.85 19.59 7.98
CA VAL A 76 9.20 18.36 7.27
C VAL A 76 9.75 18.66 5.87
N MET A 77 9.09 19.55 5.11
CA MET A 77 9.56 19.91 3.77
C MET A 77 10.93 20.62 3.79
N GLU A 78 11.19 21.46 4.80
CA GLU A 78 12.53 22.05 5.00
C GLU A 78 13.57 20.99 5.34
N TYR A 79 13.24 20.05 6.24
CA TYR A 79 14.13 18.93 6.57
C TYR A 79 14.49 18.10 5.34
N LEU A 80 13.53 17.84 4.47
CA LEU A 80 13.74 17.06 3.27
C LEU A 80 14.72 17.70 2.27
N LYS A 81 14.95 19.00 2.33
CA LYS A 81 16.02 19.66 1.53
C LYS A 81 17.42 19.14 1.85
N THR A 82 17.59 18.51 3.02
CA THR A 82 18.86 17.90 3.44
C THR A 82 18.95 16.40 3.14
N LYS A 83 17.89 15.79 2.66
CA LYS A 83 17.75 14.33 2.52
C LYS A 83 17.67 13.89 1.06
N GLU A 84 18.23 12.72 0.81
CA GLU A 84 17.95 11.98 -0.42
C GLU A 84 16.69 11.15 -0.24
N MET A 85 15.87 11.09 -1.29
CA MET A 85 14.63 10.33 -1.29
C MET A 85 14.66 9.27 -2.39
N ILE A 86 14.20 8.07 -2.07
CA ILE A 86 13.88 7.05 -3.08
C ILE A 86 12.46 7.32 -3.56
N GLN A 87 12.29 7.51 -4.85
CA GLN A 87 11.01 7.52 -5.53
C GLN A 87 10.76 6.13 -6.13
N LEU A 88 9.57 5.57 -5.92
CA LEU A 88 9.17 4.35 -6.59
C LEU A 88 7.73 4.48 -7.10
N ASP A 89 7.54 4.17 -8.38
CA ASP A 89 6.25 4.18 -9.06
C ASP A 89 5.74 2.76 -9.25
N ARG A 90 4.47 2.55 -9.00
CA ARG A 90 3.75 1.28 -9.20
C ARG A 90 2.31 1.54 -9.61
N VAL A 91 1.65 0.48 -10.06
CA VAL A 91 0.23 0.52 -10.40
C VAL A 91 -0.56 -0.32 -9.39
N MET A 92 -1.62 0.26 -8.88
CA MET A 92 -2.62 -0.44 -8.09
C MET A 92 -3.79 -0.83 -8.99
N CYS A 93 -4.19 -2.09 -8.92
CA CYS A 93 -5.28 -2.66 -9.69
C CYS A 93 -5.04 -2.67 -11.22
N GLN A 94 -5.32 -3.81 -11.86
CA GLN A 94 -5.23 -3.92 -13.32
C GLN A 94 -6.56 -3.64 -14.04
N ASN A 95 -7.67 -3.57 -13.31
CA ASN A 95 -8.95 -3.24 -13.93
C ASN A 95 -8.94 -1.77 -14.38
N PRO A 96 -9.18 -1.46 -15.68
CA PRO A 96 -9.04 -0.10 -16.21
C PRO A 96 -9.83 0.97 -15.45
N LYS A 97 -11.00 0.62 -14.93
CA LYS A 97 -11.86 1.55 -14.17
C LYS A 97 -11.27 1.92 -12.82
N PHE A 98 -10.49 1.02 -12.21
CA PHE A 98 -9.92 1.20 -10.86
C PHE A 98 -8.40 1.29 -10.85
N LYS A 99 -7.75 1.14 -11.99
CA LYS A 99 -6.30 1.32 -12.15
C LYS A 99 -5.89 2.71 -11.65
N ARG A 100 -4.86 2.76 -10.78
CA ARG A 100 -4.30 3.99 -10.23
C ARG A 100 -2.78 3.94 -10.24
N ASN A 101 -2.18 4.99 -10.76
CA ASN A 101 -0.74 5.19 -10.66
C ASN A 101 -0.42 5.66 -9.23
N CYS A 102 0.53 4.98 -8.60
CA CYS A 102 0.90 5.23 -7.23
C CYS A 102 2.39 5.55 -7.15
N ARG A 103 2.75 6.59 -6.40
CA ARG A 103 4.13 7.00 -6.15
C ARG A 103 4.39 7.05 -4.65
N VAL A 104 5.51 6.46 -4.24
CA VAL A 104 6.02 6.60 -2.88
C VAL A 104 7.36 7.33 -2.92
N TYR A 105 7.55 8.26 -1.99
CA TYR A 105 8.83 8.86 -1.65
C TYR A 105 9.21 8.43 -0.24
N VAL A 106 10.40 7.88 -0.07
CA VAL A 106 10.91 7.42 1.23
C VAL A 106 12.34 7.91 1.38
N THR A 107 12.74 8.38 2.56
CA THR A 107 14.14 8.72 2.85
C THR A 107 15.06 7.54 2.56
N SER A 108 16.20 7.79 1.90
CA SER A 108 17.09 6.74 1.34
C SER A 108 17.67 5.78 2.37
N ASP A 109 17.59 6.14 3.67
CA ASP A 109 17.99 5.26 4.76
C ASP A 109 17.04 4.08 5.00
N TYR A 110 15.87 4.06 4.36
CA TYR A 110 14.85 3.02 4.53
C TYR A 110 14.46 2.30 3.23
N PRO A 111 15.42 1.78 2.44
CA PRO A 111 15.16 1.17 1.12
C PRO A 111 14.27 -0.07 1.19
N ARG A 112 14.17 -0.73 2.36
CA ARG A 112 13.26 -1.85 2.60
C ARG A 112 11.78 -1.48 2.44
N ILE A 113 11.42 -0.22 2.71
CA ILE A 113 10.02 0.22 2.60
C ILE A 113 9.56 0.20 1.14
N PRO A 114 10.21 0.94 0.21
CA PRO A 114 9.82 0.88 -1.20
C PRO A 114 10.02 -0.51 -1.81
N LEU A 115 11.04 -1.29 -1.42
CA LEU A 115 11.22 -2.67 -1.85
C LEU A 115 9.97 -3.52 -1.55
N MET A 116 9.59 -3.57 -0.28
CA MET A 116 8.46 -4.39 0.17
C MET A 116 7.11 -3.86 -0.33
N TRP A 117 6.96 -2.54 -0.46
CA TRP A 117 5.78 -1.92 -1.02
C TRP A 117 5.65 -2.22 -2.52
N GLY A 118 6.74 -2.04 -3.26
CA GLY A 118 6.79 -2.27 -4.69
C GLY A 118 6.47 -3.70 -5.10
N ASN A 119 6.89 -4.68 -4.27
CA ASN A 119 6.62 -6.10 -4.50
C ASN A 119 5.16 -6.50 -4.29
N THR A 120 4.31 -5.62 -3.76
CA THR A 120 2.87 -5.89 -3.60
C THR A 120 2.02 -5.31 -4.72
N LEU A 121 2.57 -4.45 -5.55
CA LEU A 121 1.85 -3.72 -6.60
C LEU A 121 2.37 -4.08 -8.00
N PHE A 122 1.59 -3.77 -8.99
CA PHE A 122 1.94 -4.03 -10.40
C PHE A 122 3.02 -3.04 -10.89
N PRO A 123 3.86 -3.46 -11.84
CA PRO A 123 4.80 -2.56 -12.50
C PRO A 123 4.09 -1.34 -13.11
N THR A 124 4.79 -0.21 -13.13
CA THR A 124 4.27 1.00 -13.78
C THR A 124 4.52 0.98 -15.28
N GLU A 125 3.60 1.59 -16.01
CA GLU A 125 3.74 1.92 -17.44
C GLU A 125 4.09 3.40 -17.64
N GLY A 126 4.38 4.11 -16.53
CA GLY A 126 4.60 5.55 -16.51
C GLY A 126 3.32 6.36 -16.27
N GLY A 127 3.44 7.67 -16.35
CA GLY A 127 2.34 8.63 -16.16
C GLY A 127 2.36 9.30 -14.78
N ASP A 128 1.53 10.35 -14.67
CA ASP A 128 1.38 11.07 -13.41
C ASP A 128 0.70 10.21 -12.34
N PRO A 129 1.15 10.31 -11.08
CA PRO A 129 0.55 9.53 -10.01
C PRO A 129 -0.84 10.06 -9.63
N ASP A 130 -1.80 9.14 -9.50
CA ASP A 130 -3.08 9.44 -8.86
C ASP A 130 -2.91 9.61 -7.35
N PHE A 131 -2.08 8.74 -6.76
CA PHE A 131 -1.80 8.74 -5.32
C PHE A 131 -0.30 8.91 -5.04
N VAL A 132 0.01 9.79 -4.10
CA VAL A 132 1.38 10.07 -3.65
C VAL A 132 1.47 9.81 -2.15
N THR A 133 2.52 9.13 -1.72
CA THR A 133 2.87 9.00 -0.30
C THR A 133 4.29 9.51 -0.08
N ILE A 134 4.47 10.37 0.91
CA ILE A 134 5.78 10.85 1.36
C ILE A 134 6.01 10.26 2.75
N THR A 135 7.12 9.53 2.94
CA THR A 135 7.46 8.87 4.20
C THR A 135 8.81 9.38 4.70
N VAL A 136 8.79 9.91 5.91
CA VAL A 136 9.98 10.32 6.68
C VAL A 136 10.02 9.45 7.93
N ALA A 137 10.63 8.26 7.79
CA ALA A 137 10.54 7.22 8.80
C ALA A 137 11.29 7.58 10.10
N GLU A 138 12.35 8.37 9.99
CA GLU A 138 13.20 8.85 11.08
C GLU A 138 12.65 10.10 11.80
N TRP A 139 11.50 10.64 11.37
CA TRP A 139 10.93 11.79 12.06
C TRP A 139 10.63 11.45 13.52
N PRO A 140 10.93 12.37 14.48
CA PRO A 140 10.82 12.04 15.91
C PRO A 140 9.40 11.65 16.35
N ASP A 141 8.42 12.38 15.85
CA ASP A 141 7.03 12.21 16.24
C ASP A 141 6.25 11.36 15.21
N LYS A 142 5.36 10.51 15.71
CA LYS A 142 4.51 9.67 14.87
C LYS A 142 3.28 10.44 14.44
N LYS A 143 3.15 10.69 13.14
CA LYS A 143 1.96 11.30 12.56
C LYS A 143 1.73 10.77 11.15
N THR A 144 0.50 10.50 10.81
CA THR A 144 0.08 10.20 9.43
C THR A 144 -1.03 11.13 9.03
N LEU A 145 -0.79 11.95 8.03
CA LEU A 145 -1.76 12.88 7.47
C LEU A 145 -2.27 12.35 6.13
N VAL A 146 -3.56 12.14 6.03
CA VAL A 146 -4.22 11.60 4.83
C VAL A 146 -5.11 12.66 4.22
N PHE A 147 -4.84 13.04 2.98
CA PHE A 147 -5.61 14.00 2.18
C PHE A 147 -6.35 13.24 1.06
N PRO A 148 -7.52 12.67 1.35
CA PRO A 148 -8.14 11.73 0.43
C PRO A 148 -8.62 12.38 -0.87
N ASP A 149 -9.13 13.60 -0.83
CA ASP A 149 -9.56 14.32 -2.04
C ASP A 149 -8.39 14.70 -2.95
N SER A 150 -7.19 14.85 -2.39
CA SER A 150 -5.99 15.20 -3.13
C SER A 150 -5.12 14.00 -3.52
N GLY A 151 -5.44 12.80 -3.03
CA GLY A 151 -4.62 11.62 -3.28
C GLY A 151 -3.24 11.67 -2.64
N LEU A 152 -3.04 12.43 -1.54
CA LEU A 152 -1.77 12.59 -0.85
C LEU A 152 -1.83 11.94 0.54
N THR A 153 -0.72 11.32 0.95
CA THR A 153 -0.49 10.87 2.33
C THR A 153 0.93 11.23 2.75
N ILE A 154 1.08 11.75 3.97
CA ILE A 154 2.38 12.05 4.59
C ILE A 154 2.50 11.18 5.83
N ILE A 155 3.57 10.36 5.93
CA ILE A 155 3.84 9.44 7.02
C ILE A 155 5.12 9.85 7.72
N LEU A 156 5.04 10.13 9.01
CA LEU A 156 6.15 10.57 9.85
C LEU A 156 6.40 9.58 10.98
N GLY A 157 7.66 9.37 11.34
CA GLY A 157 8.08 8.60 12.51
C GLY A 157 7.70 7.11 12.47
N SER A 158 7.57 6.52 11.28
CA SER A 158 7.23 5.12 11.13
C SER A 158 8.00 4.47 9.99
N ASP A 159 8.74 3.42 10.31
CA ASP A 159 9.43 2.55 9.36
C ASP A 159 8.62 1.28 9.02
N TYR A 160 7.35 1.23 9.46
CA TYR A 160 6.48 0.10 9.20
C TYR A 160 5.92 0.13 7.78
N LYS A 161 6.31 -0.84 6.96
CA LYS A 161 5.85 -0.93 5.55
C LYS A 161 4.33 -0.95 5.42
N GLY A 162 3.64 -1.51 6.43
CA GLY A 162 2.18 -1.62 6.42
C GLY A 162 1.46 -0.27 6.39
N GLU A 163 2.07 0.81 6.91
CA GLU A 163 1.48 2.14 6.77
C GLU A 163 1.57 2.65 5.33
N ASN A 164 2.70 2.45 4.65
CA ASN A 164 2.86 2.80 3.24
C ASN A 164 1.90 2.02 2.35
N LYS A 165 1.77 0.72 2.59
CA LYS A 165 0.78 -0.13 1.91
C LYS A 165 -0.63 0.40 2.13
N LYS A 166 -1.02 0.59 3.39
CA LYS A 166 -2.38 1.02 3.76
C LYS A 166 -2.69 2.47 3.38
N ALA A 167 -1.69 3.33 3.20
CA ALA A 167 -1.88 4.67 2.66
C ALA A 167 -2.58 4.61 1.30
N MET A 168 -2.03 3.84 0.36
CA MET A 168 -2.60 3.69 -0.98
C MET A 168 -3.96 2.98 -0.95
N LEU A 169 -4.11 1.94 -0.11
CA LEU A 169 -5.38 1.22 0.02
C LEU A 169 -6.49 2.11 0.58
N ARG A 170 -6.19 2.99 1.56
CA ARG A 170 -7.16 4.00 2.06
C ARG A 170 -7.61 4.94 0.95
N GLN A 171 -6.69 5.41 0.13
CA GLN A 171 -6.99 6.28 -1.01
C GLN A 171 -7.93 5.59 -2.01
N VAL A 172 -7.60 4.38 -2.43
CA VAL A 172 -8.44 3.66 -3.40
C VAL A 172 -9.81 3.31 -2.83
N MET A 173 -9.91 2.96 -1.55
CA MET A 173 -11.21 2.72 -0.88
C MET A 173 -12.08 3.97 -0.87
N TYR A 174 -11.50 5.12 -0.58
CA TYR A 174 -12.20 6.41 -0.61
C TYR A 174 -12.71 6.74 -2.02
N TRP A 175 -11.84 6.62 -3.02
CA TRP A 175 -12.22 6.88 -4.41
C TRP A 175 -13.23 5.87 -4.96
N ALA A 176 -13.11 4.60 -4.58
CA ALA A 176 -14.11 3.59 -4.92
C ALA A 176 -15.49 3.97 -4.37
N LYS A 177 -15.56 4.42 -3.11
CA LYS A 177 -16.80 4.88 -2.48
C LYS A 177 -17.40 6.10 -3.21
N LYS A 178 -16.59 7.09 -3.57
CA LYS A 178 -17.04 8.25 -4.36
C LYS A 178 -17.61 7.83 -5.73
N GLY A 179 -17.11 6.74 -6.32
CA GLY A 179 -17.58 6.15 -7.55
C GLY A 179 -18.74 5.16 -7.41
N GLY A 180 -19.41 5.11 -6.23
CA GLY A 180 -20.54 4.21 -5.99
C GLY A 180 -20.17 2.74 -5.81
N ASN A 181 -18.91 2.45 -5.44
CA ASN A 181 -18.41 1.10 -5.15
C ASN A 181 -17.98 1.01 -3.69
N LEU A 182 -17.72 -0.20 -3.20
CA LEU A 182 -17.32 -0.41 -1.82
C LEU A 182 -15.91 -1.02 -1.75
N GLY A 183 -14.97 -0.28 -1.16
CA GLY A 183 -13.65 -0.81 -0.80
C GLY A 183 -13.74 -1.59 0.51
N LEU A 184 -13.33 -2.85 0.49
CA LEU A 184 -13.39 -3.77 1.63
C LEU A 184 -11.98 -4.20 2.04
N HIS A 185 -11.69 -4.14 3.35
CA HIS A 185 -10.55 -4.86 3.91
C HIS A 185 -10.90 -6.34 3.97
N ALA A 186 -10.66 -7.04 2.86
CA ALA A 186 -11.10 -8.41 2.64
C ALA A 186 -10.07 -9.20 1.84
N ALA A 187 -10.01 -10.50 2.13
CA ALA A 187 -9.40 -11.46 1.23
C ALA A 187 -10.43 -11.96 0.20
N SER A 188 -9.96 -12.39 -0.95
CA SER A 188 -10.81 -13.02 -1.96
C SER A 188 -10.17 -14.24 -2.58
N LYS A 189 -11.00 -15.24 -2.86
CA LYS A 189 -10.61 -16.47 -3.54
C LYS A 189 -11.72 -17.01 -4.41
N ILE A 190 -11.35 -17.87 -5.35
CA ILE A 190 -12.28 -18.64 -6.18
C ILE A 190 -12.09 -20.10 -5.79
N LEU A 191 -13.19 -20.77 -5.47
CA LEU A 191 -13.25 -22.22 -5.37
C LEU A 191 -13.85 -22.78 -6.66
N ARG A 192 -13.12 -23.70 -7.30
CA ARG A 192 -13.62 -24.50 -8.40
C ARG A 192 -13.96 -25.87 -7.87
N VAL A 193 -15.24 -26.19 -7.82
CA VAL A 193 -15.74 -27.42 -7.20
C VAL A 193 -16.88 -28.04 -8.01
N PHE A 194 -17.07 -29.35 -7.86
CA PHE A 194 -18.20 -30.03 -8.42
C PHE A 194 -19.50 -29.67 -7.70
N ARG A 195 -20.54 -29.37 -8.46
CA ARG A 195 -21.91 -29.26 -8.02
C ARG A 195 -22.82 -29.93 -9.05
N ASN A 196 -23.60 -30.92 -8.63
CA ASN A 196 -24.50 -31.69 -9.51
C ASN A 196 -23.78 -32.30 -10.73
N GLY A 197 -22.54 -32.76 -10.56
CA GLY A 197 -21.74 -33.39 -11.61
C GLY A 197 -20.99 -32.42 -12.53
N GLU A 198 -21.18 -31.11 -12.41
CA GLU A 198 -20.50 -30.09 -13.20
C GLU A 198 -19.54 -29.26 -12.36
N LEU A 199 -18.44 -28.81 -12.98
CA LEU A 199 -17.48 -27.93 -12.35
C LEU A 199 -17.95 -26.48 -12.38
N HIS A 200 -18.11 -25.89 -11.20
CA HIS A 200 -18.50 -24.49 -11.02
C HIS A 200 -17.41 -23.67 -10.33
N ASN A 201 -17.35 -22.39 -10.64
CA ASN A 201 -16.48 -21.42 -9.96
C ASN A 201 -17.33 -20.56 -9.01
N PHE A 202 -16.93 -20.55 -7.72
CA PHE A 202 -17.56 -19.72 -6.70
C PHE A 202 -16.56 -18.70 -6.19
N GLY A 203 -16.89 -17.40 -6.31
CA GLY A 203 -16.12 -16.30 -5.73
C GLY A 203 -16.47 -16.09 -4.25
N PHE A 204 -15.49 -15.98 -3.40
CA PHE A 204 -15.65 -15.70 -1.97
C PHE A 204 -14.91 -14.44 -1.59
N LEU A 205 -15.57 -13.56 -0.83
CA LEU A 205 -14.98 -12.45 -0.12
C LEU A 205 -14.98 -12.77 1.38
N LEU A 206 -13.80 -12.71 2.00
CA LEU A 206 -13.60 -13.02 3.41
C LEU A 206 -13.19 -11.73 4.13
N PHE A 207 -14.10 -11.19 4.91
CA PHE A 207 -13.85 -9.96 5.68
C PHE A 207 -14.13 -10.19 7.17
N GLY A 208 -13.45 -9.40 7.98
CA GLY A 208 -13.50 -9.50 9.43
C GLY A 208 -12.35 -8.73 10.08
N LEU A 209 -12.34 -8.70 11.40
CA LEU A 209 -11.30 -8.03 12.17
C LEU A 209 -9.94 -8.73 12.05
N SER A 210 -8.89 -8.05 12.51
CA SER A 210 -7.55 -8.66 12.60
C SER A 210 -7.58 -9.86 13.56
N GLY A 211 -6.91 -10.95 13.16
CA GLY A 211 -6.88 -12.18 13.97
C GLY A 211 -8.08 -13.10 13.80
N THR A 212 -9.04 -12.78 12.94
CA THR A 212 -10.21 -13.64 12.69
C THR A 212 -9.95 -14.79 11.71
N GLY A 213 -8.70 -14.98 11.26
CA GLY A 213 -8.34 -16.07 10.38
C GLY A 213 -8.60 -15.82 8.89
N LYS A 214 -8.81 -14.56 8.45
CA LYS A 214 -9.03 -14.25 7.02
C LYS A 214 -7.97 -14.85 6.12
N THR A 215 -6.70 -14.52 6.36
CA THR A 215 -5.56 -15.00 5.56
C THR A 215 -5.43 -16.53 5.62
N SER A 216 -5.58 -17.11 6.80
CA SER A 216 -5.55 -18.57 6.96
C SER A 216 -6.63 -19.25 6.12
N LEU A 217 -7.85 -18.73 6.17
CA LEU A 217 -8.97 -19.30 5.41
C LEU A 217 -8.84 -19.02 3.90
N SER A 218 -8.35 -17.83 3.49
CA SER A 218 -8.16 -17.52 2.07
C SER A 218 -7.09 -18.39 1.42
N CYS A 219 -5.99 -18.67 2.15
CA CYS A 219 -4.88 -19.47 1.64
C CYS A 219 -5.10 -20.98 1.79
N HIS A 220 -6.14 -21.42 2.50
CA HIS A 220 -6.43 -22.82 2.73
C HIS A 220 -6.89 -23.52 1.45
N SER A 221 -6.28 -24.66 1.13
CA SER A 221 -6.57 -25.45 -0.08
C SER A 221 -7.90 -26.21 -0.03
N HIS A 222 -8.49 -26.36 1.17
CA HIS A 222 -9.71 -27.16 1.44
C HIS A 222 -9.56 -28.63 1.03
N TRP A 223 -8.29 -29.13 0.95
CA TRP A 223 -7.94 -30.47 0.46
C TRP A 223 -8.48 -30.79 -0.94
N LEU A 224 -8.85 -29.77 -1.72
CA LEU A 224 -9.30 -29.94 -3.09
C LEU A 224 -8.17 -30.49 -3.96
N ARG A 225 -8.53 -31.39 -4.88
CA ARG A 225 -7.62 -32.02 -5.84
C ARG A 225 -8.13 -31.82 -7.25
N PRO A 226 -7.23 -31.76 -8.24
CA PRO A 226 -7.64 -31.60 -9.63
C PRO A 226 -8.73 -32.62 -10.02
N PRO A 227 -9.76 -32.18 -10.76
CA PRO A 227 -9.91 -30.87 -11.42
C PRO A 227 -10.47 -29.76 -10.51
N GLU A 228 -10.78 -30.03 -9.24
CA GLU A 228 -11.15 -29.02 -8.27
C GLU A 228 -9.91 -28.22 -7.82
N SER A 229 -10.11 -26.95 -7.46
CA SER A 229 -8.98 -26.07 -7.12
C SER A 229 -9.40 -24.84 -6.31
N VAL A 230 -8.39 -24.21 -5.68
CA VAL A 230 -8.49 -22.90 -5.04
C VAL A 230 -7.59 -21.93 -5.78
N VAL A 231 -8.12 -20.78 -6.12
CA VAL A 231 -7.34 -19.66 -6.67
C VAL A 231 -7.47 -18.48 -5.72
N ILE A 232 -6.38 -18.13 -5.04
CA ILE A 232 -6.29 -16.93 -4.19
C ILE A 232 -6.21 -15.72 -5.11
N ARG A 233 -7.06 -14.72 -4.89
CA ARG A 233 -7.12 -13.52 -5.73
C ARG A 233 -6.57 -12.29 -5.03
N GLN A 234 -6.83 -12.12 -3.73
CA GLN A 234 -6.44 -10.95 -2.94
C GLN A 234 -6.47 -11.28 -1.45
N ASP A 235 -5.63 -10.63 -0.65
CA ASP A 235 -5.60 -10.83 0.81
C ASP A 235 -5.90 -9.58 1.66
N ASP A 236 -5.84 -8.36 1.11
CA ASP A 236 -5.97 -7.15 1.94
C ASP A 236 -7.12 -6.22 1.53
N VAL A 237 -7.18 -5.76 0.28
CA VAL A 237 -8.26 -4.85 -0.16
C VAL A 237 -8.88 -5.30 -1.47
N VAL A 238 -10.20 -5.38 -1.46
CA VAL A 238 -11.04 -5.72 -2.62
C VAL A 238 -12.02 -4.57 -2.85
N ILE A 239 -12.24 -4.22 -4.10
CA ILE A 239 -13.31 -3.32 -4.52
C ILE A 239 -14.51 -4.15 -4.95
N LEU A 240 -15.60 -4.08 -4.18
CA LEU A 240 -16.89 -4.68 -4.53
C LEU A 240 -17.69 -3.66 -5.32
N ARG A 241 -18.13 -4.07 -6.51
CA ARG A 241 -18.91 -3.24 -7.42
C ARG A 241 -20.42 -3.41 -7.20
N ALA A 242 -21.18 -2.43 -7.66
CA ALA A 242 -22.64 -2.46 -7.55
C ALA A 242 -23.29 -3.66 -8.28
N ASP A 243 -22.63 -4.22 -9.29
CA ASP A 243 -23.07 -5.41 -10.00
C ASP A 243 -22.72 -6.74 -9.29
N GLY A 244 -22.17 -6.66 -8.08
CA GLY A 244 -21.74 -7.83 -7.30
C GLY A 244 -20.37 -8.39 -7.68
N SER A 245 -19.74 -7.89 -8.73
CA SER A 245 -18.38 -8.30 -9.08
C SER A 245 -17.34 -7.69 -8.14
N ALA A 246 -16.20 -8.35 -7.99
CA ALA A 246 -15.12 -7.90 -7.10
C ALA A 246 -13.80 -7.79 -7.86
N VAL A 247 -12.99 -6.78 -7.49
CA VAL A 247 -11.70 -6.50 -8.12
C VAL A 247 -10.62 -6.43 -7.05
N GLY A 248 -9.53 -7.18 -7.22
CA GLY A 248 -8.33 -7.10 -6.37
C GLY A 248 -7.51 -5.86 -6.69
N THR A 249 -6.82 -5.34 -5.70
CA THR A 249 -6.04 -4.10 -5.80
C THR A 249 -4.54 -4.33 -5.92
N GLU A 250 -4.04 -5.49 -5.54
CA GLU A 250 -2.61 -5.79 -5.44
C GLU A 250 -2.24 -7.01 -6.29
N GLU A 251 -0.98 -7.08 -6.72
CA GLU A 251 -0.41 -8.20 -7.46
C GLU A 251 -0.08 -9.38 -6.54
N SER A 252 0.48 -9.05 -5.36
CA SER A 252 0.91 -10.04 -4.39
C SER A 252 0.70 -9.58 -2.94
N PHE A 253 0.95 -10.45 -2.00
CA PHE A 253 0.84 -10.14 -0.57
C PHE A 253 1.89 -10.91 0.24
N TYR A 254 2.20 -10.39 1.43
CA TYR A 254 3.10 -11.06 2.37
C TYR A 254 2.29 -11.81 3.42
N LEU A 255 2.62 -13.07 3.59
CA LEU A 255 2.13 -13.87 4.72
C LEU A 255 3.01 -13.63 5.95
N LYS A 256 2.40 -13.59 7.11
CA LYS A 256 3.11 -13.70 8.37
C LYS A 256 3.45 -15.16 8.63
N THR A 257 4.66 -15.39 9.10
CA THR A 257 5.18 -16.72 9.40
C THR A 257 5.44 -16.95 10.89
N ASP A 258 5.00 -16.03 11.72
CA ASP A 258 5.02 -16.05 13.19
C ASP A 258 3.80 -16.74 13.80
#